data_11cd5e58623092a596047ea0742f72bc
#
_entry.id   11cd5e58623092a596047ea0742f72bc
#
_cell.length_a   1.000
_cell.length_b   1.000
_cell.length_c   1.000
_cell.angle_alpha   90.00
_cell.angle_beta   90.00
_cell.angle_gamma   90.00
#
_symmetry.space_group_name_H-M   'P 1'
#
loop_
_entity.id
_entity.type
_entity.pdbx_description
1 polymer ?
#
loop_
_entity_poly.entity_id
_entity_poly.type
_entity_poly.pdbx_seq_one_letter_code
_entity_poly.pdbx_strand_id
1 'polypeptide(L)'
;MQYMNMRILALLAAMVCLPAHAASEVDAFDAGNGSRPFDQSLELQGIVFHVTDESVYGGRAVRIAPQGLEIDNSAMTHPLAGDIARAEVGDLDRDGSPEIYVYVRSPGRGLPGELVAYAANRKKSLSAIYLPPVSEDPEVAEGYRGEDEFAVVENTLVQRFALYDSADASAGRTGKMREIQYRLMPGEAGWILQRQKVTEY
;
A
#
# COMPACT_ATOMS: atom_id res chain seq x y z
N MET A 1 -74.96 5.37 27.07
CA MET A 1 -74.67 4.07 26.41
C MET A 1 -74.08 4.36 25.06
N GLN A 2 -72.76 4.38 24.94
CA GLN A 2 -72.09 4.54 23.67
C GLN A 2 -70.74 3.83 23.79
N TYR A 3 -70.58 2.76 22.99
CA TYR A 3 -69.40 1.91 22.96
C TYR A 3 -68.30 2.61 22.14
N MET A 4 -67.17 2.80 22.78
CA MET A 4 -65.98 3.42 22.17
C MET A 4 -65.13 2.28 21.58
N ASN A 5 -65.07 2.18 20.24
CA ASN A 5 -64.24 1.24 19.50
C ASN A 5 -62.79 1.68 19.53
N MET A 6 -61.96 0.93 20.23
CA MET A 6 -60.49 1.08 20.26
C MET A 6 -59.89 0.33 19.06
N ARG A 7 -59.43 1.05 18.02
CA ARG A 7 -58.70 0.50 16.90
C ARG A 7 -57.22 0.33 17.34
N ILE A 8 -56.81 -0.87 17.48
CA ILE A 8 -55.40 -1.26 17.67
C ILE A 8 -54.66 -1.10 16.34
N LEU A 9 -53.73 -0.15 16.27
CA LEU A 9 -52.83 0.08 15.14
C LEU A 9 -51.62 -0.85 15.34
N ALA A 10 -51.58 -1.94 14.55
CA ALA A 10 -50.42 -2.82 14.51
C ALA A 10 -49.31 -2.13 13.69
N LEU A 11 -48.22 -1.73 14.38
CA LEU A 11 -46.98 -1.28 13.73
C LEU A 11 -46.23 -2.50 13.21
N LEU A 12 -46.20 -2.68 11.88
CA LEU A 12 -45.31 -3.63 11.21
C LEU A 12 -43.91 -3.01 11.18
N ALA A 13 -43.01 -3.51 12.02
CA ALA A 13 -41.59 -3.22 11.92
C ALA A 13 -41.01 -3.99 10.72
N ALA A 14 -40.74 -3.27 9.63
CA ALA A 14 -39.98 -3.83 8.52
C ALA A 14 -38.51 -3.95 8.93
N MET A 15 -38.09 -5.17 9.19
CA MET A 15 -36.70 -5.52 9.44
C MET A 15 -35.94 -5.47 8.10
N VAL A 16 -35.25 -4.37 7.84
CA VAL A 16 -34.36 -4.23 6.69
C VAL A 16 -33.12 -5.10 6.96
N CYS A 17 -33.09 -6.26 6.33
CA CYS A 17 -31.94 -7.14 6.30
C CYS A 17 -30.88 -6.51 5.38
N LEU A 18 -29.89 -5.84 5.92
CA LEU A 18 -28.69 -5.41 5.18
C LEU A 18 -27.90 -6.65 4.79
N PRO A 19 -27.50 -6.81 3.51
CA PRO A 19 -26.61 -7.89 3.15
C PRO A 19 -25.28 -7.69 3.86
N ALA A 20 -24.85 -8.69 4.62
CA ALA A 20 -23.50 -8.78 5.14
C ALA A 20 -22.54 -8.72 3.94
N HIS A 21 -21.72 -7.67 3.90
CA HIS A 21 -20.57 -7.65 3.00
C HIS A 21 -19.70 -8.83 3.37
N ALA A 22 -19.57 -9.74 2.43
CA ALA A 22 -18.64 -10.86 2.52
C ALA A 22 -17.25 -10.26 2.78
N ALA A 23 -16.66 -10.61 3.93
CA ALA A 23 -15.25 -10.44 4.14
C ALA A 23 -14.54 -11.14 2.98
N SER A 24 -13.73 -10.41 2.24
CA SER A 24 -12.88 -10.98 1.20
C SER A 24 -12.04 -12.07 1.87
N GLU A 25 -12.22 -13.30 1.39
CA GLU A 25 -11.33 -14.41 1.70
C GLU A 25 -9.91 -13.94 1.42
N VAL A 26 -9.10 -13.88 2.47
CA VAL A 26 -7.65 -13.82 2.33
C VAL A 26 -7.26 -15.15 1.71
N ASP A 27 -6.98 -15.13 0.41
CA ASP A 27 -6.53 -16.30 -0.32
C ASP A 27 -5.38 -16.94 0.47
N ALA A 28 -5.61 -18.18 0.90
CA ALA A 28 -4.60 -19.01 1.51
C ALA A 28 -3.42 -19.09 0.54
N PHE A 29 -2.25 -18.68 1.00
CA PHE A 29 -0.99 -18.69 0.29
C PHE A 29 -0.73 -20.11 -0.23
N ASP A 30 -0.93 -20.32 -1.53
CA ASP A 30 -0.54 -21.56 -2.22
C ASP A 30 0.99 -21.64 -2.30
N ALA A 31 1.57 -22.49 -1.47
CA ALA A 31 3.00 -22.80 -1.45
C ALA A 31 3.42 -23.74 -2.59
N GLY A 32 2.79 -23.64 -3.76
CA GLY A 32 3.02 -24.44 -4.96
C GLY A 32 3.86 -23.71 -6.01
N ASN A 33 5.14 -23.89 -5.96
CA ASN A 33 6.12 -23.95 -7.04
C ASN A 33 5.78 -23.21 -8.36
N GLY A 34 6.21 -21.95 -8.44
CA GLY A 34 6.06 -21.07 -9.60
C GLY A 34 5.11 -19.92 -9.29
N SER A 35 5.64 -18.82 -8.70
CA SER A 35 4.82 -17.64 -8.45
C SER A 35 4.18 -17.19 -9.76
N ARG A 36 2.85 -17.14 -9.76
CA ARG A 36 2.09 -16.58 -10.89
C ARG A 36 2.57 -15.16 -11.11
N PRO A 37 2.89 -14.74 -12.35
CA PRO A 37 3.28 -13.35 -12.62
C PRO A 37 2.24 -12.40 -12.05
N PHE A 38 2.69 -11.31 -11.42
CA PHE A 38 1.80 -10.28 -10.92
C PHE A 38 1.17 -9.54 -12.11
N ASP A 39 -0.15 -9.43 -12.13
CA ASP A 39 -0.91 -8.73 -13.15
C ASP A 39 -2.17 -8.16 -12.53
N GLN A 40 -2.21 -6.85 -12.31
CA GLN A 40 -3.33 -6.18 -11.66
C GLN A 40 -3.59 -4.80 -12.26
N SER A 41 -4.87 -4.47 -12.48
CA SER A 41 -5.30 -3.12 -12.81
C SER A 41 -5.99 -2.49 -11.60
N LEU A 42 -5.54 -1.28 -11.23
CA LEU A 42 -6.12 -0.49 -10.15
C LEU A 42 -6.57 0.85 -10.71
N GLU A 43 -7.71 1.33 -10.24
CA GLU A 43 -8.29 2.60 -10.68
C GLU A 43 -8.61 3.50 -9.49
N LEU A 44 -8.24 4.76 -9.61
CA LEU A 44 -8.66 5.81 -8.69
C LEU A 44 -8.80 7.14 -9.46
N GLN A 45 -9.88 7.88 -9.22
CA GLN A 45 -10.14 9.21 -9.77
C GLN A 45 -10.05 9.30 -11.31
N GLY A 46 -10.39 8.18 -12.01
CA GLY A 46 -10.38 8.10 -13.48
C GLY A 46 -9.02 7.80 -14.11
N ILE A 47 -8.00 7.54 -13.31
CA ILE A 47 -6.70 7.03 -13.77
C ILE A 47 -6.61 5.54 -13.45
N VAL A 48 -6.29 4.74 -14.47
CA VAL A 48 -6.03 3.30 -14.33
C VAL A 48 -4.54 3.06 -14.37
N PHE A 49 -4.04 2.25 -13.42
CA PHE A 49 -2.65 1.77 -13.40
C PHE A 49 -2.67 0.26 -13.63
N HIS A 50 -2.14 -0.19 -14.76
CA HIS A 50 -1.90 -1.60 -15.02
C HIS A 50 -0.49 -1.96 -14.57
N VAL A 51 -0.40 -2.78 -13.52
CA VAL A 51 0.86 -3.20 -12.88
C VAL A 51 1.14 -4.63 -13.25
N THR A 52 2.27 -4.89 -13.88
CA THR A 52 2.71 -6.21 -14.30
C THR A 52 4.14 -6.50 -13.87
N ASP A 53 4.40 -7.77 -13.59
CA ASP A 53 5.73 -8.32 -13.38
C ASP A 53 6.31 -8.74 -14.72
N GLU A 54 7.49 -8.23 -15.06
CA GLU A 54 8.16 -8.51 -16.31
C GLU A 54 9.54 -9.17 -16.08
N SER A 55 9.86 -10.17 -16.90
CA SER A 55 11.21 -10.69 -17.00
C SER A 55 12.03 -9.78 -17.91
N VAL A 56 13.11 -9.24 -17.38
CA VAL A 56 14.03 -8.38 -18.12
C VAL A 56 15.44 -8.99 -18.15
N TYR A 57 16.30 -8.51 -19.08
CA TYR A 57 17.68 -8.97 -19.07
C TYR A 57 18.37 -8.62 -17.75
N GLY A 58 18.81 -9.65 -17.03
CA GLY A 58 19.46 -9.51 -15.72
C GLY A 58 18.53 -9.63 -14.51
N GLY A 59 17.22 -9.93 -14.69
CA GLY A 59 16.33 -10.13 -13.54
C GLY A 59 14.85 -9.89 -13.82
N ARG A 60 14.21 -9.28 -12.86
CA ARG A 60 12.77 -8.93 -12.89
C ARG A 60 12.58 -7.42 -12.81
N ALA A 61 11.47 -6.95 -13.32
CA ALA A 61 11.06 -5.56 -13.22
C ALA A 61 9.54 -5.47 -13.00
N VAL A 62 9.09 -4.41 -12.37
CA VAL A 62 7.69 -4.01 -12.43
C VAL A 62 7.50 -3.06 -13.61
N ARG A 63 6.44 -3.27 -14.37
CA ARG A 63 5.94 -2.33 -15.35
C ARG A 63 4.63 -1.74 -14.86
N ILE A 64 4.55 -0.41 -14.82
CA ILE A 64 3.37 0.36 -14.45
C ILE A 64 2.93 1.16 -15.66
N ALA A 65 1.81 0.78 -16.26
CA ALA A 65 1.25 1.43 -17.43
C ALA A 65 0.01 2.26 -17.06
N PRO A 66 0.13 3.59 -16.97
CA PRO A 66 -1.02 4.44 -16.68
C PRO A 66 -1.93 4.58 -17.91
N GLN A 67 -3.22 4.83 -17.65
CA GLN A 67 -4.21 5.23 -18.65
C GLN A 67 -5.09 6.33 -18.06
N GLY A 68 -5.47 7.27 -18.90
CA GLY A 68 -6.33 8.40 -18.50
C GLY A 68 -5.56 9.66 -18.09
N LEU A 69 -4.22 9.66 -18.16
CA LEU A 69 -3.44 10.88 -18.02
C LEU A 69 -3.56 11.77 -19.25
N GLU A 70 -3.60 13.09 -19.05
CA GLU A 70 -3.87 14.05 -20.15
C GLU A 70 -2.72 14.18 -21.13
N ILE A 71 -1.46 14.04 -20.70
CA ILE A 71 -0.28 14.35 -21.51
C ILE A 71 0.54 13.11 -21.82
N ASP A 72 0.94 12.35 -20.80
CA ASP A 72 1.88 11.24 -20.95
C ASP A 72 1.40 9.99 -20.21
N ASN A 73 1.04 8.96 -20.98
CA ASN A 73 0.67 7.64 -20.51
C ASN A 73 1.77 6.59 -20.76
N SER A 74 3.02 7.04 -20.94
CA SER A 74 4.15 6.12 -21.09
C SER A 74 4.30 5.25 -19.86
N ALA A 75 4.55 3.95 -20.09
CA ALA A 75 4.76 3.03 -18.99
C ALA A 75 6.11 3.27 -18.31
N MET A 76 6.11 3.16 -17.00
CA MET A 76 7.32 3.18 -16.17
C MET A 76 7.76 1.74 -15.92
N THR A 77 9.06 1.48 -16.05
CA THR A 77 9.64 0.17 -15.73
C THR A 77 10.73 0.36 -14.67
N HIS A 78 10.64 -0.43 -13.60
CA HIS A 78 11.57 -0.36 -12.47
C HIS A 78 12.14 -1.75 -12.17
N PRO A 79 13.48 -1.95 -12.18
CA PRO A 79 14.09 -3.21 -11.79
C PRO A 79 13.73 -3.57 -10.35
N LEU A 80 13.49 -4.86 -10.07
CA LEU A 80 13.11 -5.35 -8.75
C LEU A 80 14.19 -6.24 -8.15
N ALA A 81 14.45 -6.05 -6.85
CA ALA A 81 15.28 -6.96 -6.07
C ALA A 81 14.52 -8.19 -5.54
N GLY A 82 13.19 -8.22 -5.65
CA GLY A 82 12.34 -9.26 -5.11
C GLY A 82 11.04 -9.47 -5.89
N ASP A 83 10.04 -10.04 -5.20
CA ASP A 83 8.74 -10.34 -5.78
C ASP A 83 7.72 -9.27 -5.43
N ILE A 84 6.87 -8.89 -6.40
CA ILE A 84 5.74 -7.99 -6.11
C ILE A 84 4.78 -8.72 -5.16
N ALA A 85 4.61 -8.17 -3.98
CA ALA A 85 3.70 -8.71 -2.98
C ALA A 85 2.27 -8.19 -3.18
N ARG A 86 2.13 -6.89 -3.51
CA ARG A 86 0.84 -6.21 -3.63
C ARG A 86 1.03 -4.84 -4.28
N ALA A 87 -0.07 -4.30 -4.84
CA ALA A 87 -0.14 -2.90 -5.27
C ALA A 87 -1.39 -2.24 -4.68
N GLU A 88 -1.32 -0.94 -4.43
CA GLU A 88 -2.43 -0.10 -3.94
C GLU A 88 -2.42 1.25 -4.63
N VAL A 89 -3.58 1.87 -4.74
CA VAL A 89 -3.73 3.27 -5.17
C VAL A 89 -4.20 4.14 -4.00
N GLY A 90 -3.78 5.38 -3.97
CA GLY A 90 -4.17 6.38 -2.97
C GLY A 90 -4.16 7.78 -3.55
N ASP A 91 -4.61 8.74 -2.74
CA ASP A 91 -4.49 10.19 -2.95
C ASP A 91 -4.07 10.75 -1.60
N LEU A 92 -2.75 10.62 -1.29
CA LEU A 92 -2.24 10.87 0.05
C LEU A 92 -2.14 12.36 0.36
N ASP A 93 -1.88 13.20 -0.63
CA ASP A 93 -1.84 14.65 -0.46
C ASP A 93 -3.20 15.32 -0.70
N ARG A 94 -4.20 14.56 -1.17
CA ARG A 94 -5.58 14.98 -1.43
C ARG A 94 -5.68 16.08 -2.49
N ASP A 95 -4.81 16.03 -3.49
CA ASP A 95 -4.82 16.98 -4.60
C ASP A 95 -5.80 16.58 -5.73
N GLY A 96 -6.44 15.41 -5.62
CA GLY A 96 -7.36 14.85 -6.61
C GLY A 96 -6.66 14.12 -7.75
N SER A 97 -5.35 13.84 -7.60
CA SER A 97 -4.54 13.08 -8.55
C SER A 97 -3.97 11.85 -7.84
N PRO A 98 -4.25 10.63 -8.31
CA PRO A 98 -3.91 9.44 -7.57
C PRO A 98 -2.42 9.08 -7.65
N GLU A 99 -1.95 8.36 -6.63
CA GLU A 99 -0.67 7.68 -6.63
C GLU A 99 -0.87 6.17 -6.76
N ILE A 100 0.17 5.49 -7.25
CA ILE A 100 0.32 4.03 -7.26
C ILE A 100 1.50 3.62 -6.38
N TYR A 101 1.28 2.65 -5.50
CA TYR A 101 2.25 2.07 -4.57
C TYR A 101 2.38 0.58 -4.85
N VAL A 102 3.57 0.11 -5.19
CA VAL A 102 3.88 -1.31 -5.43
C VAL A 102 4.85 -1.77 -4.35
N TYR A 103 4.43 -2.75 -3.58
CA TYR A 103 5.20 -3.31 -2.48
C TYR A 103 5.94 -4.55 -2.95
N VAL A 104 7.25 -4.55 -2.75
CA VAL A 104 8.15 -5.63 -3.17
C VAL A 104 8.72 -6.31 -1.93
N ARG A 105 8.53 -7.62 -1.86
CA ARG A 105 9.12 -8.45 -0.82
C ARG A 105 10.51 -8.88 -1.23
N SER A 106 11.49 -8.56 -0.42
CA SER A 106 12.86 -9.03 -0.64
C SER A 106 12.99 -10.55 -0.51
N PRO A 107 13.90 -11.20 -1.27
CA PRO A 107 13.98 -12.66 -1.35
C PRO A 107 14.61 -13.33 -0.11
N GLY A 108 15.05 -12.56 0.87
CA GLY A 108 15.75 -13.07 2.05
C GLY A 108 15.25 -12.48 3.37
N ARG A 109 15.46 -13.24 4.46
CA ARG A 109 15.18 -12.72 5.81
C ARG A 109 16.13 -11.58 6.18
N GLY A 110 15.62 -10.59 6.88
CA GLY A 110 16.42 -9.46 7.35
C GLY A 110 16.86 -8.51 6.22
N LEU A 111 16.21 -8.56 5.07
CA LEU A 111 16.39 -7.60 4.00
C LEU A 111 15.24 -6.59 4.00
N PRO A 112 15.54 -5.31 3.70
CA PRO A 112 14.52 -4.28 3.55
C PRO A 112 13.48 -4.66 2.50
N GLY A 113 12.21 -4.35 2.77
CA GLY A 113 11.18 -4.29 1.74
C GLY A 113 11.47 -3.12 0.80
N GLU A 114 11.04 -3.24 -0.46
CA GLU A 114 11.18 -2.16 -1.44
C GLU A 114 9.79 -1.58 -1.74
N LEU A 115 9.74 -0.27 -1.91
CA LEU A 115 8.57 0.46 -2.38
C LEU A 115 8.88 1.08 -3.74
N VAL A 116 8.12 0.71 -4.77
CA VAL A 116 8.09 1.41 -6.06
C VAL A 116 6.81 2.21 -6.13
N ALA A 117 6.90 3.53 -6.22
CA ALA A 117 5.73 4.40 -6.20
C ALA A 117 5.84 5.57 -7.17
N TYR A 118 4.69 5.98 -7.73
CA TYR A 118 4.56 7.10 -8.65
C TYR A 118 3.31 7.92 -8.36
N ALA A 119 3.43 9.24 -8.47
CA ALA A 119 2.32 10.17 -8.38
C ALA A 119 1.87 10.65 -9.76
N ALA A 120 0.57 10.73 -9.98
CA ALA A 120 -0.02 11.38 -11.14
C ALA A 120 -0.05 12.90 -10.92
N ASN A 121 0.84 13.63 -11.59
CA ASN A 121 0.96 15.08 -11.45
C ASN A 121 -0.23 15.80 -12.09
N ARG A 122 -1.22 16.21 -11.30
CA ARG A 122 -2.44 16.86 -11.80
C ARG A 122 -3.09 16.08 -12.95
N LYS A 123 -3.03 14.75 -12.87
CA LYS A 123 -3.51 13.82 -13.91
C LYS A 123 -2.88 14.02 -15.29
N LYS A 124 -1.65 14.53 -15.38
CA LYS A 124 -0.98 14.83 -16.66
C LYS A 124 0.11 13.82 -17.01
N SER A 125 0.92 13.45 -16.05
CA SER A 125 2.06 12.54 -16.22
C SER A 125 2.43 11.90 -14.91
N LEU A 126 3.31 10.90 -14.91
CA LEU A 126 3.84 10.28 -13.69
C LEU A 126 5.18 10.88 -13.28
N SER A 127 5.40 11.00 -11.97
CA SER A 127 6.70 11.23 -11.34
C SER A 127 6.94 10.23 -10.23
N ALA A 128 8.18 9.79 -10.09
CA ALA A 128 8.57 8.88 -9.01
C ALA A 128 8.37 9.54 -7.63
N ILE A 129 7.98 8.70 -6.67
CA ILE A 129 7.90 9.06 -5.26
C ILE A 129 9.09 8.42 -4.55
N TYR A 130 9.87 9.21 -3.84
CA TYR A 130 11.01 8.75 -3.07
C TYR A 130 10.61 8.44 -1.63
N LEU A 131 10.95 7.26 -1.16
CA LEU A 131 10.90 6.88 0.25
C LEU A 131 12.34 6.83 0.79
N PRO A 132 12.72 7.72 1.74
CA PRO A 132 14.03 7.65 2.37
C PRO A 132 14.22 6.32 3.11
N PRO A 133 15.37 5.64 2.95
CA PRO A 133 15.64 4.39 3.66
C PRO A 133 15.64 4.58 5.18
N VAL A 134 15.01 3.64 5.90
CA VAL A 134 15.01 3.65 7.39
C VAL A 134 16.43 3.69 7.96
N SER A 135 17.38 3.02 7.30
CA SER A 135 18.79 2.98 7.73
C SER A 135 19.49 4.33 7.68
N GLU A 136 18.98 5.31 6.95
CA GLU A 136 19.51 6.66 6.83
C GLU A 136 18.94 7.64 7.88
N ASP A 137 17.90 7.21 8.62
CA ASP A 137 17.27 8.02 9.67
C ASP A 137 17.66 7.47 11.06
N PRO A 138 18.64 8.10 11.75
CA PRO A 138 19.14 7.62 13.05
C PRO A 138 18.07 7.51 14.14
N GLU A 139 16.98 8.28 14.04
CA GLU A 139 15.90 8.26 15.03
C GLU A 139 15.04 7.00 14.95
N VAL A 140 15.05 6.32 13.81
CA VAL A 140 14.22 5.12 13.57
C VAL A 140 15.01 3.89 13.12
N ALA A 141 16.31 4.04 12.85
CA ALA A 141 17.16 2.94 12.38
C ALA A 141 17.51 1.92 13.47
N GLU A 142 17.45 2.31 14.76
CA GLU A 142 17.80 1.39 15.86
C GLU A 142 16.89 0.18 15.88
N GLY A 143 17.47 -1.02 15.90
CA GLY A 143 16.75 -2.29 15.88
C GLY A 143 16.10 -2.66 14.54
N TYR A 144 16.25 -1.82 13.48
CA TYR A 144 15.73 -2.11 12.14
C TYR A 144 16.56 -3.19 11.44
N ARG A 145 15.87 -4.18 10.85
CA ARG A 145 16.48 -5.26 10.07
C ARG A 145 15.63 -5.67 8.87
N GLY A 146 14.92 -4.72 8.27
CA GLY A 146 14.04 -5.03 7.16
C GLY A 146 12.78 -5.81 7.58
N GLU A 147 12.30 -6.66 6.69
CA GLU A 147 11.03 -7.38 6.84
C GLU A 147 9.84 -6.41 6.93
N ASP A 148 9.87 -5.37 6.09
CA ASP A 148 8.89 -4.30 6.09
C ASP A 148 7.52 -4.75 5.58
N GLU A 149 6.49 -4.25 6.23
CA GLU A 149 5.11 -4.28 5.77
C GLU A 149 4.66 -2.86 5.45
N PHE A 150 4.13 -2.65 4.26
CA PHE A 150 3.60 -1.37 3.84
C PHE A 150 2.10 -1.41 3.64
N ALA A 151 1.42 -0.29 3.89
CA ALA A 151 0.01 -0.09 3.56
C ALA A 151 -0.32 1.38 3.36
N VAL A 152 -1.25 1.68 2.46
CA VAL A 152 -1.95 2.97 2.45
C VAL A 152 -3.06 2.90 3.50
N VAL A 153 -3.03 3.84 4.46
CA VAL A 153 -4.05 3.98 5.51
C VAL A 153 -4.55 5.41 5.49
N GLU A 154 -5.80 5.59 5.09
CA GLU A 154 -6.40 6.91 4.88
C GLU A 154 -5.58 7.75 3.89
N ASN A 155 -4.84 8.75 4.38
CA ASN A 155 -3.99 9.65 3.59
C ASN A 155 -2.52 9.59 4.02
N THR A 156 -2.07 8.44 4.51
CA THR A 156 -0.67 8.19 4.88
C THR A 156 -0.20 6.86 4.31
N LEU A 157 1.08 6.79 3.97
CA LEU A 157 1.74 5.51 3.83
C LEU A 157 2.22 5.07 5.21
N VAL A 158 1.95 3.82 5.55
CA VAL A 158 2.41 3.20 6.79
C VAL A 158 3.46 2.15 6.46
N GLN A 159 4.59 2.19 7.16
CA GLN A 159 5.63 1.16 7.14
C GLN A 159 5.75 0.56 8.53
N ARG A 160 5.72 -0.76 8.63
CA ARG A 160 5.86 -1.52 9.89
C ARG A 160 6.97 -2.52 9.78
N PHE A 161 7.70 -2.71 10.86
CA PHE A 161 8.73 -3.74 10.97
C PHE A 161 8.96 -4.14 12.42
N ALA A 162 9.48 -5.38 12.58
CA ALA A 162 9.87 -5.87 13.90
C ALA A 162 11.18 -5.22 14.36
N LEU A 163 11.29 -4.95 15.68
CA LEU A 163 12.52 -4.48 16.29
C LEU A 163 13.37 -5.66 16.81
N TYR A 164 14.67 -5.53 16.65
CA TYR A 164 15.67 -6.49 17.08
C TYR A 164 16.57 -5.89 18.17
N ASP A 165 17.11 -6.74 19.08
CA ASP A 165 17.96 -6.30 20.20
C ASP A 165 19.25 -5.61 19.73
N SER A 166 19.74 -5.93 18.53
CA SER A 166 20.86 -5.24 17.89
C SER A 166 20.78 -5.42 16.37
N ALA A 167 21.62 -4.70 15.64
CA ALA A 167 21.80 -4.87 14.20
C ALA A 167 22.54 -6.16 13.81
N ASP A 168 23.04 -6.95 14.78
CA ASP A 168 23.72 -8.22 14.53
C ASP A 168 22.77 -9.26 13.93
N ALA A 169 23.23 -10.01 12.96
CA ALA A 169 22.46 -11.06 12.27
C ALA A 169 21.94 -12.16 13.21
N SER A 170 22.60 -12.38 14.35
CA SER A 170 22.20 -13.33 15.39
C SER A 170 21.22 -12.78 16.41
N ALA A 171 20.94 -11.47 16.41
CA ALA A 171 20.06 -10.85 17.39
C ALA A 171 18.63 -11.38 17.30
N GLY A 172 18.00 -11.58 18.46
CA GLY A 172 16.59 -11.95 18.58
C GLY A 172 15.66 -10.77 18.32
N ARG A 173 14.41 -11.07 17.97
CA ARG A 173 13.33 -10.07 17.97
C ARG A 173 13.02 -9.67 19.41
N THR A 174 12.83 -8.38 19.67
CA THR A 174 12.43 -7.84 20.97
C THR A 174 10.98 -8.16 21.33
N GLY A 175 10.18 -8.59 20.36
CA GLY A 175 8.73 -8.70 20.46
C GLY A 175 7.99 -7.40 20.19
N LYS A 176 8.72 -6.29 19.98
CA LYS A 176 8.14 -4.99 19.64
C LYS A 176 8.08 -4.79 18.14
N MET A 177 7.12 -3.97 17.71
CA MET A 177 6.98 -3.47 16.35
C MET A 177 7.21 -1.96 16.36
N ARG A 178 7.81 -1.44 15.28
CA ARG A 178 7.83 -0.01 14.98
C ARG A 178 6.95 0.25 13.78
N GLU A 179 6.12 1.28 13.88
CA GLU A 179 5.27 1.80 12.81
C GLU A 179 5.72 3.22 12.51
N ILE A 180 5.97 3.50 11.23
CA ILE A 180 6.28 4.83 10.72
C ILE A 180 5.16 5.24 9.78
N GLN A 181 4.60 6.43 9.98
CA GLN A 181 3.61 7.04 9.11
C GLN A 181 4.26 8.16 8.30
N TYR A 182 4.03 8.13 6.99
CA TYR A 182 4.59 9.09 6.04
C TYR A 182 3.48 9.89 5.37
N ARG A 183 3.76 11.16 5.11
CA ARG A 183 2.99 12.02 4.22
C ARG A 183 3.70 12.19 2.90
N LEU A 184 2.91 12.26 1.82
CA LEU A 184 3.40 12.66 0.52
C LEU A 184 3.58 14.18 0.50
N MET A 185 4.78 14.63 0.13
CA MET A 185 5.14 16.05 0.06
C MET A 185 5.90 16.33 -1.23
N PRO A 186 5.81 17.55 -1.78
CA PRO A 186 6.70 17.97 -2.86
C PRO A 186 8.16 17.93 -2.39
N GLY A 187 9.04 17.33 -3.19
CA GLY A 187 10.48 17.31 -3.02
C GLY A 187 11.20 18.16 -4.07
N GLU A 188 12.53 18.19 -4.05
CA GLU A 188 13.33 18.99 -4.99
C GLU A 188 13.23 18.48 -6.44
N ALA A 189 13.15 17.16 -6.64
CA ALA A 189 13.14 16.52 -7.96
C ALA A 189 11.88 15.67 -8.23
N GLY A 190 10.82 15.85 -7.48
CA GLY A 190 9.59 15.08 -7.58
C GLY A 190 8.85 15.02 -6.25
N TRP A 191 8.43 13.84 -5.84
CA TRP A 191 7.68 13.62 -4.61
C TRP A 191 8.51 12.86 -3.58
N ILE A 192 8.29 13.15 -2.29
CA ILE A 192 8.95 12.48 -1.17
C ILE A 192 7.92 12.06 -0.11
N LEU A 193 8.10 10.87 0.43
CA LEU A 193 7.39 10.39 1.61
C LEU A 193 8.13 10.87 2.86
N GLN A 194 7.62 11.93 3.46
CA GLN A 194 8.20 12.52 4.65
C GLN A 194 7.62 11.90 5.91
N ARG A 195 8.49 11.43 6.81
CA ARG A 195 8.10 10.90 8.12
C ARG A 195 7.31 11.92 8.93
N GLN A 196 6.15 11.51 9.46
CA GLN A 196 5.28 12.35 10.27
C GLN A 196 5.16 11.84 11.70
N LYS A 197 5.07 10.51 11.87
CA LYS A 197 4.85 9.91 13.17
C LYS A 197 5.58 8.58 13.27
N VAL A 198 6.07 8.27 14.47
CA VAL A 198 6.65 6.97 14.84
C VAL A 198 5.91 6.46 16.06
N THR A 199 5.58 5.19 16.07
CA THR A 199 4.92 4.50 17.20
C THR A 199 5.60 3.16 17.41
N GLU A 200 5.82 2.78 18.65
CA GLU A 200 6.27 1.45 19.06
C GLU A 200 5.21 0.78 19.93
N TYR A 201 5.01 -0.51 19.75
CA TYR A 201 4.05 -1.31 20.52
C TYR A 201 4.44 -2.78 20.58
#